data_2aa3a7d0485594690c96387db36772ff
#
_entry.id   2aa3a7d0485594690c96387db36772ff
#
_cell.length_a   1.000
_cell.length_b   1.000
_cell.length_c   1.000
_cell.angle_alpha   90.00
_cell.angle_beta   90.00
_cell.angle_gamma   90.00
#
_symmetry.space_group_name_H-M   'P 1'
#
loop_
_entity.id
_entity.type
_entity.pdbx_description
1 polymer ?
#
loop_
_entity_poly.entity_id
_entity_poly.type
_entity_poly.pdbx_seq_one_letter_code
_entity_poly.pdbx_strand_id
1 'polypeptide(L)'
;GKLKPEYVEVTYGQAVVKATFKASKVGIIAGSLVTEGKVVRGSMVKILRGKEVVFEGHLTSLKREKDDVKEVQQGFECGIVINGYKDVQVDDVIISSGMEEKR
;
A
#
# COMPACT_ATOMS: atom_id res chain seq x y z
N GLY A 1 -14.07 -34.25 10.48
CA GLY A 1 -12.73 -33.73 10.55
C GLY A 1 -12.73 -32.27 10.93
N LYS A 2 -11.61 -31.81 11.41
CA LYS A 2 -11.47 -30.42 11.78
C LYS A 2 -11.26 -29.58 10.54
N LEU A 3 -12.11 -28.60 10.38
CA LEU A 3 -11.98 -27.66 9.31
C LEU A 3 -11.00 -26.57 9.75
N LYS A 4 -9.93 -26.42 9.00
CA LYS A 4 -9.03 -25.30 9.22
C LYS A 4 -9.65 -24.07 8.58
N PRO A 5 -9.51 -22.89 9.22
CA PRO A 5 -9.99 -21.67 8.58
C PRO A 5 -9.26 -21.47 7.25
N GLU A 6 -10.01 -21.12 6.24
CA GLU A 6 -9.43 -20.76 4.96
C GLU A 6 -9.33 -19.24 4.89
N TYR A 7 -8.21 -18.76 4.39
CA TYR A 7 -7.99 -17.33 4.20
C TYR A 7 -7.95 -17.04 2.72
N VAL A 8 -8.54 -15.93 2.34
CA VAL A 8 -8.53 -15.46 0.97
C VAL A 8 -7.87 -14.09 0.92
N GLU A 9 -7.15 -13.84 -0.14
CA GLU A 9 -6.58 -12.53 -0.37
C GLU A 9 -7.69 -11.57 -0.80
N VAL A 10 -7.80 -10.46 -0.09
CA VAL A 10 -8.78 -9.42 -0.38
C VAL A 10 -8.04 -8.16 -0.75
N THR A 11 -8.37 -7.58 -1.88
CA THR A 11 -7.80 -6.29 -2.29
C THR A 11 -8.63 -5.17 -1.68
N TYR A 12 -7.99 -4.35 -0.85
CA TYR A 12 -8.65 -3.21 -0.22
C TYR A 12 -8.78 -2.04 -1.18
N GLY A 13 -7.76 -1.82 -1.98
CA GLY A 13 -7.78 -0.74 -2.95
C GLY A 13 -6.40 -0.55 -3.57
N GLN A 14 -6.25 0.53 -4.32
CA GLN A 14 -4.98 0.84 -4.95
C GLN A 14 -4.73 2.33 -5.00
N ALA A 15 -3.46 2.68 -5.11
CA ALA A 15 -3.01 4.06 -5.25
C ALA A 15 -1.96 4.15 -6.35
N VAL A 16 -1.89 5.31 -6.98
CA VAL A 16 -0.88 5.58 -8.01
C VAL A 16 0.11 6.58 -7.44
N VAL A 17 1.40 6.27 -7.57
CA VAL A 17 2.47 7.14 -7.07
C VAL A 17 2.54 8.38 -7.95
N LYS A 18 2.39 9.55 -7.34
CA LYS A 18 2.47 10.82 -8.04
C LYS A 18 3.82 11.52 -7.82
N ALA A 19 4.44 11.29 -6.68
CA ALA A 19 5.74 11.89 -6.34
C ALA A 19 6.45 11.00 -5.34
N THR A 20 7.77 11.14 -5.28
CA THR A 20 8.57 10.41 -4.29
C THR A 20 9.39 11.41 -3.50
N PHE A 21 9.54 11.17 -2.20
CA PHE A 21 10.29 12.03 -1.30
C PHE A 21 11.26 11.18 -0.49
N LYS A 22 12.46 11.70 -0.29
CA LYS A 22 13.42 11.04 0.58
C LYS A 22 13.30 11.60 1.98
N ALA A 23 13.14 10.71 2.95
CA ALA A 23 13.11 11.08 4.36
C ALA A 23 14.24 10.33 5.08
N SER A 24 15.05 11.06 5.83
CA SER A 24 16.26 10.51 6.45
C SER A 24 15.97 9.39 7.46
N LYS A 25 14.81 9.39 8.08
CA LYS A 25 14.47 8.42 9.12
C LYS A 25 13.69 7.20 8.61
N VAL A 26 12.98 7.34 7.52
CA VAL A 26 12.05 6.29 7.05
C VAL A 26 12.35 5.79 5.64
N GLY A 27 13.28 6.42 4.95
CA GLY A 27 13.64 6.04 3.59
C GLY A 27 12.87 6.84 2.56
N ILE A 28 12.14 6.17 1.68
CA ILE A 28 11.39 6.84 0.62
C ILE A 28 9.92 6.85 0.96
N ILE A 29 9.31 8.03 0.84
CA ILE A 29 7.88 8.19 1.00
C ILE A 29 7.27 8.31 -0.39
N ALA A 30 6.34 7.42 -0.71
CA ALA A 30 5.62 7.45 -1.98
C ALA A 30 4.37 8.31 -1.82
N GLY A 31 4.42 9.54 -2.35
CA GLY A 31 3.25 10.40 -2.40
C GLY A 31 2.29 9.87 -3.45
N SER A 32 1.17 9.34 -3.02
CA SER A 32 0.27 8.59 -3.88
C SER A 32 -1.16 9.08 -3.79
N LEU A 33 -1.90 8.93 -4.87
CA LEU A 33 -3.34 9.21 -4.91
C LEU A 33 -4.10 7.89 -4.92
N VAL A 34 -5.00 7.72 -3.97
CA VAL A 34 -5.84 6.52 -3.93
C VAL A 34 -6.87 6.60 -5.04
N THR A 35 -6.80 5.67 -5.98
CA THR A 35 -7.67 5.66 -7.17
C THR A 35 -8.85 4.73 -7.04
N GLU A 36 -8.72 3.69 -6.22
CA GLU A 36 -9.81 2.74 -5.99
C GLU A 36 -9.79 2.25 -4.55
N GLY A 37 -10.98 2.09 -3.97
CA GLY A 37 -11.12 1.54 -2.64
C GLY A 37 -10.41 2.36 -1.57
N LYS A 38 -9.52 1.72 -0.84
CA LYS A 38 -8.76 2.38 0.22
C LYS A 38 -7.38 1.73 0.37
N VAL A 39 -6.46 2.48 0.96
CA VAL A 39 -5.14 1.98 1.35
C VAL A 39 -5.14 1.87 2.87
N VAL A 40 -4.74 0.71 3.39
CA VAL A 40 -4.80 0.41 4.83
C VAL A 40 -3.39 0.24 5.37
N ARG A 41 -3.10 0.91 6.47
CA ARG A 41 -1.82 0.79 7.16
C ARG A 41 -1.66 -0.62 7.70
N GLY A 42 -0.45 -1.17 7.53
CA GLY A 42 -0.16 -2.53 7.99
C GLY A 42 -0.62 -3.62 7.04
N SER A 43 -1.27 -3.24 5.94
CA SER A 43 -1.69 -4.22 4.94
C SER A 43 -0.51 -4.68 4.10
N MET A 44 -0.72 -5.77 3.37
CA MET A 44 0.23 -6.21 2.36
C MET A 44 0.11 -5.29 1.15
N VAL A 45 1.24 -4.97 0.54
CA VAL A 45 1.25 -4.14 -0.66
C VAL A 45 2.02 -4.84 -1.77
N LYS A 46 1.54 -4.62 -2.98
CA LYS A 46 2.22 -5.04 -4.19
C LYS A 46 2.45 -3.80 -5.03
N ILE A 47 3.66 -3.66 -5.55
CA ILE A 47 3.99 -2.54 -6.42
C ILE A 47 4.05 -3.05 -7.84
N LEU A 48 3.24 -2.45 -8.69
CA LEU A 48 3.14 -2.79 -10.10
C LEU A 48 3.78 -1.69 -10.94
N ARG A 49 4.62 -2.09 -11.86
CA ARG A 49 5.19 -1.20 -12.86
C ARG A 49 4.79 -1.71 -14.23
N GLY A 50 3.90 -0.97 -14.87
CA GLY A 50 3.21 -1.51 -16.02
C GLY A 50 2.24 -2.58 -15.58
N LYS A 51 2.44 -3.82 -16.04
CA LYS A 51 1.61 -4.95 -15.66
C LYS A 51 2.35 -5.97 -14.80
N GLU A 52 3.57 -5.62 -14.36
CA GLU A 52 4.40 -6.55 -13.61
C GLU A 52 4.51 -6.14 -12.15
N VAL A 53 4.45 -7.12 -11.26
CA VAL A 53 4.73 -6.91 -9.85
C VAL A 53 6.24 -6.82 -9.68
N VAL A 54 6.72 -5.64 -9.27
CA VAL A 54 8.15 -5.41 -9.07
C VAL A 54 8.56 -5.55 -7.62
N PHE A 55 7.62 -5.52 -6.69
CA PHE A 55 7.89 -5.71 -5.27
C PHE A 55 6.63 -6.12 -4.53
N GLU A 56 6.79 -6.95 -3.52
CA GLU A 56 5.74 -7.30 -2.57
C GLU A 56 6.27 -7.12 -1.16
N GLY A 57 5.48 -6.52 -0.29
CA GLY A 57 5.90 -6.27 1.07
C GLY A 57 4.74 -5.79 1.92
N HIS A 58 5.09 -5.05 2.98
CA HIS A 58 4.10 -4.51 3.90
C HIS A 58 4.22 -3.00 3.96
N LEU A 59 3.07 -2.35 4.05
CA LEU A 59 3.00 -0.92 4.26
C LEU A 59 3.26 -0.64 5.74
N THR A 60 4.39 -0.02 6.05
CA THR A 60 4.79 0.20 7.44
C THR A 60 4.30 1.52 8.00
N SER A 61 4.07 2.51 7.14
CA SER A 61 3.60 3.80 7.59
C SER A 61 2.71 4.43 6.52
N LEU A 62 1.62 5.02 6.96
CA LEU A 62 0.68 5.69 6.09
C LEU A 62 0.40 7.07 6.68
N LYS A 63 0.66 8.10 5.88
CA LYS A 63 0.48 9.48 6.34
C LYS A 63 -0.41 10.24 5.37
N ARG A 64 -1.24 11.07 5.92
CA ARG A 64 -2.05 12.02 5.15
C ARG A 64 -1.69 13.42 5.61
N GLU A 65 -1.15 14.22 4.68
CA GLU A 65 -0.54 15.50 5.00
C GLU A 65 0.61 15.31 5.99
N LYS A 66 0.44 15.69 7.24
CA LYS A 66 1.46 15.53 8.28
C LYS A 66 1.06 14.53 9.36
N ASP A 67 -0.11 13.93 9.23
CA ASP A 67 -0.69 13.06 10.25
C ASP A 67 -0.59 11.59 9.87
N ASP A 68 -0.29 10.75 10.87
CA ASP A 68 -0.37 9.32 10.70
C ASP A 68 -1.84 8.91 10.70
N VAL A 69 -2.22 8.08 9.73
CA VAL A 69 -3.60 7.61 9.61
C VAL A 69 -3.62 6.10 9.45
N LYS A 70 -4.76 5.51 9.74
CA LYS A 70 -4.93 4.05 9.62
C LYS A 70 -5.32 3.64 8.21
N GLU A 71 -6.05 4.47 7.51
CA GLU A 71 -6.46 4.20 6.15
C GLU A 71 -6.72 5.51 5.41
N VAL A 72 -6.64 5.45 4.08
CA VAL A 72 -6.93 6.57 3.20
C VAL A 72 -7.87 6.05 2.12
N GLN A 73 -8.96 6.76 1.90
CA GLN A 73 -9.98 6.36 0.95
C GLN A 73 -9.76 6.95 -0.43
N GLN A 74 -10.48 6.41 -1.39
CA GLN A 74 -10.44 6.85 -2.77
C GLN A 74 -10.62 8.36 -2.90
N GLY A 75 -9.82 8.98 -3.74
CA GLY A 75 -9.89 10.41 -4.00
C GLY A 75 -8.97 11.26 -3.12
N PHE A 76 -8.30 10.65 -2.14
CA PHE A 76 -7.38 11.36 -1.26
C PHE A 76 -5.94 10.97 -1.53
N GLU A 77 -5.04 11.91 -1.30
CA GLU A 77 -3.61 11.67 -1.42
C GLU A 77 -3.04 11.23 -0.08
N CYS A 78 -1.98 10.44 -0.13
CA CYS A 78 -1.32 9.95 1.07
C CYS A 78 0.16 9.70 0.79
N GLY A 79 0.94 9.66 1.88
CA GLY A 79 2.33 9.23 1.82
C GLY A 79 2.43 7.80 2.30
N ILE A 80 2.99 6.93 1.48
CA ILE A 80 3.11 5.50 1.78
C ILE A 80 4.58 5.16 1.96
N VAL A 81 4.90 4.51 3.08
CA VAL A 81 6.25 4.00 3.34
C VAL A 81 6.19 2.47 3.34
N ILE A 82 7.02 1.87 2.51
CA ILE A 82 7.09 0.42 2.38
C ILE A 82 8.44 -0.05 2.89
N ASN A 83 8.39 -0.98 3.83
CA ASN A 83 9.60 -1.51 4.42
C ASN A 83 10.45 -2.28 3.41
N GLY A 84 11.72 -1.93 3.33
CA GLY A 84 12.68 -2.66 2.49
C GLY A 84 12.68 -2.30 1.03
N TYR A 85 11.81 -1.39 0.57
CA TYR A 85 11.77 -1.01 -0.82
C TYR A 85 12.13 0.45 -1.01
N LYS A 86 13.13 0.70 -1.84
CA LYS A 86 13.66 2.05 -2.08
C LYS A 86 13.55 2.50 -3.53
N ASP A 87 13.02 1.66 -4.40
CA ASP A 87 12.99 1.92 -5.84
C ASP A 87 11.61 2.36 -6.34
N VAL A 88 10.84 3.00 -5.49
CA VAL A 88 9.52 3.52 -5.85
C VAL A 88 9.69 4.63 -6.88
N GLN A 89 8.92 4.58 -7.95
CA GLN A 89 8.94 5.57 -9.01
C GLN A 89 7.56 6.14 -9.25
N VAL A 90 7.53 7.33 -9.84
CA VAL A 90 6.26 7.95 -10.25
C VAL A 90 5.56 7.04 -11.26
N ASP A 91 4.24 6.97 -11.15
CA ASP A 91 3.34 6.13 -11.94
C ASP A 91 3.32 4.65 -11.52
N ASP A 92 4.09 4.25 -10.53
CA ASP A 92 3.95 2.93 -9.94
C ASP A 92 2.58 2.81 -9.27
N VAL A 93 1.99 1.63 -9.36
CA VAL A 93 0.70 1.35 -8.71
C VAL A 93 0.95 0.54 -7.46
N ILE A 94 0.39 0.99 -6.35
CA ILE A 94 0.50 0.30 -5.07
C ILE A 94 -0.85 -0.30 -4.74
N ILE A 95 -0.91 -1.62 -4.65
CA ILE A 95 -2.14 -2.34 -4.32
C ILE A 95 -2.09 -2.74 -2.86
N SER A 96 -3.08 -2.28 -2.09
CA SER A 96 -3.23 -2.62 -0.68
C SER A 96 -4.15 -3.84 -0.57
N SER A 97 -3.68 -4.88 0.10
CA SER A 97 -4.45 -6.10 0.25
C SER A 97 -4.22 -6.73 1.62
N GLY A 98 -5.02 -7.72 1.93
CA GLY A 98 -4.88 -8.45 3.17
C GLY A 98 -5.50 -9.84 3.05
N MET A 99 -5.39 -10.59 4.13
CA MET A 99 -5.98 -11.92 4.19
C MET A 99 -7.17 -11.88 5.12
N GLU A 100 -8.29 -12.40 4.68
CA GLU A 100 -9.50 -12.48 5.49
C GLU A 100 -9.96 -13.93 5.57
N GLU A 101 -10.54 -14.28 6.72
CA GLU A 101 -11.05 -15.62 6.90
C GLU A 101 -12.31 -15.81 6.05
N LYS A 102 -12.28 -16.88 5.28
CA LYS A 102 -13.42 -17.25 4.48
C LYS A 102 -14.42 -18.02 5.34
N ARG A 103 -15.64 -17.57 5.33
CA ARG A 103 -16.73 -18.23 6.04
C ARG A 103 -17.69 -18.93 5.09
#